data_6fa4248b71e9eb5bfa529a395f216848
#
_entry.id   6fa4248b71e9eb5bfa529a395f216848
#
_cell.length_a   1.000
_cell.length_b   1.000
_cell.length_c   1.000
_cell.angle_alpha   90.00
_cell.angle_beta   90.00
_cell.angle_gamma   90.00
#
_symmetry.space_group_name_H-M   'P 1'
#
loop_
_entity.id
_entity.type
_entity.pdbx_description
1 polymer ?
#
loop_
_entity_poly.entity_id
_entity_poly.type
_entity_poly.pdbx_seq_one_letter_code
_entity_poly.pdbx_strand_id
1 'polypeptide(L)'
;RTKHAAACALEASSIGIEEGRMNGARVDVAVFTNFTRDHLDYHGSMEAYADAKEKLFHWPRLRTAIINLDDEFGLKLMRDTSAMRVLGYAIGEARRDFPALVRAENLADTPAGQSFTLVLPNGRVTVETALVGRYNISNLLAVAAVLHDAGLSAAEVARRVADLTPPPGRMERVG
;
A
#
# COMPACT_ATOMS: atom_id res chain seq x y z
N ARG A 1 -15.25 22.59 -13.66
CA ARG A 1 -15.96 22.52 -12.34
C ARG A 1 -14.92 22.12 -11.31
N THR A 2 -14.54 23.03 -10.42
CA THR A 2 -13.67 22.77 -9.28
C THR A 2 -14.41 21.85 -8.30
N LYS A 3 -14.09 20.57 -8.32
CA LYS A 3 -14.54 19.66 -7.26
C LYS A 3 -13.60 19.92 -6.07
N HIS A 4 -14.15 20.25 -4.90
CA HIS A 4 -13.40 20.38 -3.65
C HIS A 4 -13.01 18.96 -3.18
N ALA A 5 -11.98 18.36 -3.78
CA ALA A 5 -11.43 17.09 -3.36
C ALA A 5 -10.45 17.32 -2.21
N ALA A 6 -10.63 16.61 -1.10
CA ALA A 6 -9.70 16.67 0.04
C ALA A 6 -8.38 15.93 -0.24
N ALA A 7 -8.41 14.90 -1.08
CA ALA A 7 -7.26 14.12 -1.50
C ALA A 7 -7.50 13.53 -2.90
N CYS A 8 -6.39 13.19 -3.57
CA CYS A 8 -6.40 12.47 -4.83
C CYS A 8 -5.43 11.28 -4.71
N ALA A 9 -5.87 10.10 -5.08
CA ALA A 9 -5.03 8.92 -5.22
C ALA A 9 -4.83 8.63 -6.71
N LEU A 10 -3.60 8.34 -7.10
CA LEU A 10 -3.26 7.98 -8.47
C LEU A 10 -2.22 6.85 -8.49
N GLU A 11 -2.24 6.04 -9.52
CA GLU A 11 -1.21 5.05 -9.78
C GLU A 11 -0.01 5.73 -10.44
N ALA A 12 1.17 5.62 -9.79
CA ALA A 12 2.43 6.15 -10.30
C ALA A 12 3.19 5.01 -11.00
N SER A 13 3.06 4.90 -12.33
CA SER A 13 3.83 3.92 -13.08
C SER A 13 5.32 4.32 -13.13
N SER A 14 6.22 3.33 -13.11
CA SER A 14 7.68 3.55 -13.22
C SER A 14 8.03 4.33 -14.49
N ILE A 15 7.38 4.02 -15.62
CA ILE A 15 7.53 4.74 -16.90
C ILE A 15 7.08 6.20 -16.74
N GLY A 16 5.94 6.44 -16.10
CA GLY A 16 5.42 7.80 -15.89
C GLY A 16 6.33 8.64 -14.98
N ILE A 17 6.97 8.02 -13.98
CA ILE A 17 7.96 8.67 -13.13
C ILE A 17 9.20 9.02 -13.95
N GLU A 18 9.72 8.05 -14.72
CA GLU A 18 10.92 8.21 -15.57
C GLU A 18 10.74 9.30 -16.62
N GLU A 19 9.61 9.33 -17.30
CA GLU A 19 9.28 10.34 -18.31
C GLU A 19 8.86 11.70 -17.72
N GLY A 20 8.91 11.84 -16.40
CA GLY A 20 8.59 13.11 -15.75
C GLY A 20 7.11 13.51 -15.80
N ARG A 21 6.19 12.57 -16.04
CA ARG A 21 4.74 12.85 -16.10
C ARG A 21 4.18 13.38 -14.78
N MET A 22 4.88 13.14 -13.68
CA MET A 22 4.53 13.63 -12.35
C MET A 22 5.26 14.92 -11.97
N ASN A 23 6.10 15.49 -12.85
CA ASN A 23 6.85 16.70 -12.57
C ASN A 23 5.91 17.86 -12.19
N GLY A 24 6.24 18.53 -11.07
CA GLY A 24 5.42 19.59 -10.50
C GLY A 24 4.27 19.09 -9.60
N ALA A 25 4.00 17.78 -9.55
CA ALA A 25 3.02 17.25 -8.61
C ALA A 25 3.55 17.30 -7.17
N ARG A 26 2.68 17.64 -6.22
CA ARG A 26 2.94 17.47 -4.80
C ARG A 26 2.49 16.07 -4.38
N VAL A 27 3.42 15.25 -3.91
CA VAL A 27 3.14 13.94 -3.36
C VAL A 27 3.31 14.02 -1.85
N ASP A 28 2.22 13.89 -1.10
CA ASP A 28 2.25 13.88 0.36
C ASP A 28 2.50 12.46 0.91
N VAL A 29 1.97 11.44 0.22
CA VAL A 29 2.08 10.03 0.62
C VAL A 29 2.45 9.18 -0.59
N ALA A 30 3.52 8.41 -0.48
CA ALA A 30 3.90 7.37 -1.45
C ALA A 30 3.59 5.99 -0.88
N VAL A 31 3.00 5.11 -1.69
CA VAL A 31 2.65 3.75 -1.29
C VAL A 31 3.38 2.75 -2.18
N PHE A 32 4.13 1.86 -1.58
CA PHE A 32 4.74 0.72 -2.24
C PHE A 32 3.97 -0.55 -1.94
N THR A 33 3.48 -1.23 -2.97
CA THR A 33 2.68 -2.45 -2.85
C THR A 33 3.48 -3.72 -3.14
N ASN A 34 4.18 -3.78 -4.26
CA ASN A 34 5.02 -4.91 -4.64
C ASN A 34 6.00 -4.54 -5.77
N PHE A 35 7.01 -5.41 -5.95
CA PHE A 35 7.97 -5.34 -7.03
C PHE A 35 8.10 -6.72 -7.69
N THR A 36 7.47 -6.88 -8.84
CA THR A 36 7.50 -8.10 -9.64
C THR A 36 8.09 -7.80 -11.02
N ARG A 37 8.55 -8.85 -11.70
CA ARG A 37 9.11 -8.71 -13.04
C ARG A 37 8.06 -8.19 -14.02
N ASP A 38 8.24 -6.94 -14.46
CA ASP A 38 7.37 -6.25 -15.41
C ASP A 38 8.14 -5.13 -16.12
N HIS A 39 7.61 -4.62 -17.24
CA HIS A 39 8.16 -3.47 -17.98
C HIS A 39 9.64 -3.55 -18.36
N LEU A 40 10.20 -4.75 -18.52
CA LEU A 40 11.60 -4.93 -18.91
C LEU A 40 11.87 -4.53 -20.36
N ASP A 41 10.87 -4.56 -21.21
CA ASP A 41 10.89 -4.02 -22.56
C ASP A 41 11.19 -2.51 -22.60
N TYR A 42 10.77 -1.77 -21.57
CA TYR A 42 11.05 -0.34 -21.44
C TYR A 42 12.34 -0.08 -20.65
N HIS A 43 12.49 -0.68 -19.47
CA HIS A 43 13.60 -0.36 -18.55
C HIS A 43 14.91 -1.12 -18.89
N GLY A 44 14.85 -2.20 -19.66
CA GLY A 44 15.99 -3.03 -20.04
C GLY A 44 16.52 -3.95 -18.95
N SER A 45 16.40 -3.58 -17.66
CA SER A 45 16.80 -4.43 -16.53
C SER A 45 15.92 -4.24 -15.31
N MET A 46 15.98 -5.20 -14.37
CA MET A 46 15.27 -5.12 -13.09
C MET A 46 15.84 -3.99 -12.20
N GLU A 47 17.12 -3.73 -12.29
CA GLU A 47 17.79 -2.64 -11.56
C GLU A 47 17.27 -1.28 -12.02
N ALA A 48 17.25 -1.02 -13.33
CA ALA A 48 16.71 0.23 -13.88
C ALA A 48 15.22 0.43 -13.53
N TYR A 49 14.45 -0.67 -13.53
CA TYR A 49 13.05 -0.66 -13.12
C TYR A 49 12.90 -0.34 -11.63
N ALA A 50 13.74 -0.91 -10.77
CA ALA A 50 13.79 -0.63 -9.34
C ALA A 50 14.14 0.85 -9.07
N ASP A 51 15.19 1.37 -9.73
CA ASP A 51 15.65 2.76 -9.60
C ASP A 51 14.55 3.74 -10.02
N ALA A 52 13.80 3.43 -11.09
CA ALA A 52 12.68 4.26 -11.50
C ALA A 52 11.56 4.32 -10.45
N LYS A 53 11.21 3.20 -9.81
CA LYS A 53 10.23 3.17 -8.72
C LYS A 53 10.73 3.87 -7.45
N GLU A 54 12.01 3.71 -7.11
CA GLU A 54 12.62 4.30 -5.93
C GLU A 54 12.55 5.83 -5.95
N LYS A 55 12.60 6.47 -7.12
CA LYS A 55 12.45 7.92 -7.27
C LYS A 55 11.21 8.49 -6.57
N LEU A 56 10.10 7.75 -6.54
CA LEU A 56 8.89 8.19 -5.86
C LEU A 56 9.10 8.33 -4.34
N PHE A 57 9.97 7.49 -3.74
CA PHE A 57 10.26 7.48 -2.31
C PHE A 57 11.33 8.49 -1.90
N HIS A 58 11.90 9.19 -2.88
CA HIS A 58 12.75 10.36 -2.73
C HIS A 58 12.09 11.65 -3.28
N TRP A 59 10.76 11.62 -3.46
CA TRP A 59 10.04 12.77 -3.99
C TRP A 59 10.18 14.00 -3.11
N PRO A 60 10.37 15.19 -3.71
CA PRO A 60 10.57 16.41 -2.95
C PRO A 60 9.44 16.65 -1.94
N ARG A 61 9.78 16.79 -0.66
CA ARG A 61 8.84 17.04 0.45
C ARG A 61 7.87 15.88 0.72
N LEU A 62 8.21 14.65 0.33
CA LEU A 62 7.42 13.45 0.68
C LEU A 62 7.26 13.38 2.20
N ARG A 63 6.01 13.42 2.66
CA ARG A 63 5.71 13.38 4.09
C ARG A 63 5.74 11.96 4.63
N THR A 64 5.06 11.03 3.96
CA THR A 64 4.91 9.65 4.43
C THR A 64 5.20 8.65 3.32
N ALA A 65 6.05 7.67 3.60
CA ALA A 65 6.22 6.46 2.81
C ALA A 65 5.49 5.29 3.50
N ILE A 66 4.61 4.62 2.77
CA ILE A 66 3.89 3.42 3.22
C ILE A 66 4.44 2.24 2.44
N ILE A 67 5.02 1.25 3.12
CA ILE A 67 5.89 0.25 2.48
C ILE A 67 5.47 -1.16 2.87
N ASN A 68 5.28 -2.02 1.86
CA ASN A 68 5.07 -3.45 2.03
C ASN A 68 6.38 -4.12 2.46
N LEU A 69 6.40 -4.69 3.68
CA LEU A 69 7.55 -5.38 4.23
C LEU A 69 7.58 -6.89 3.91
N ASP A 70 6.54 -7.41 3.25
CA ASP A 70 6.54 -8.78 2.73
C ASP A 70 7.32 -8.89 1.41
N ASP A 71 7.69 -7.75 0.80
CA ASP A 71 8.46 -7.63 -0.44
C ASP A 71 9.92 -7.22 -0.13
N GLU A 72 10.89 -7.93 -0.72
CA GLU A 72 12.32 -7.66 -0.48
C GLU A 72 12.75 -6.26 -0.94
N PHE A 73 12.17 -5.75 -2.04
CA PHE A 73 12.42 -4.38 -2.48
C PHE A 73 11.82 -3.36 -1.51
N GLY A 74 10.69 -3.70 -0.87
CA GLY A 74 10.13 -2.91 0.21
C GLY A 74 11.08 -2.77 1.41
N LEU A 75 11.81 -3.83 1.76
CA LEU A 75 12.81 -3.77 2.83
C LEU A 75 14.00 -2.84 2.47
N LYS A 76 14.38 -2.78 1.19
CA LYS A 76 15.37 -1.79 0.71
C LYS A 76 14.79 -0.38 0.85
N LEU A 77 13.60 -0.12 0.32
CA LEU A 77 12.94 1.18 0.40
C LEU A 77 12.77 1.69 1.83
N MET A 78 12.49 0.78 2.79
CA MET A 78 12.35 1.13 4.20
C MET A 78 13.62 1.74 4.80
N ARG A 79 14.82 1.35 4.29
CA ARG A 79 16.12 1.88 4.73
C ARG A 79 16.49 3.16 4.02
N ASP A 80 16.14 3.28 2.74
CA ASP A 80 16.73 4.25 1.81
C ASP A 80 15.82 5.47 1.55
N THR A 81 14.52 5.39 1.90
CA THR A 81 13.57 6.48 1.64
C THR A 81 13.93 7.77 2.38
N SER A 82 13.72 8.92 1.73
CA SER A 82 13.87 10.24 2.31
C SER A 82 12.58 10.81 2.95
N ALA A 83 11.51 10.02 3.05
CA ALA A 83 10.27 10.45 3.66
C ALA A 83 10.45 10.84 5.14
N MET A 84 9.72 11.85 5.59
CA MET A 84 9.77 12.30 6.99
C MET A 84 9.21 11.25 7.97
N ARG A 85 8.29 10.42 7.49
CA ARG A 85 7.65 9.33 8.24
C ARG A 85 7.59 8.07 7.39
N VAL A 86 7.86 6.91 7.98
CA VAL A 86 7.74 5.62 7.30
C VAL A 86 6.79 4.72 8.08
N LEU A 87 5.84 4.12 7.37
CA LEU A 87 4.90 3.13 7.89
C LEU A 87 5.08 1.82 7.13
N GLY A 88 5.59 0.80 7.80
CA GLY A 88 5.65 -0.54 7.26
C GLY A 88 4.34 -1.29 7.45
N TYR A 89 3.93 -2.09 6.46
CA TYR A 89 2.83 -3.03 6.61
C TYR A 89 3.22 -4.44 6.15
N ALA A 90 2.60 -5.47 6.77
CA ALA A 90 2.87 -6.87 6.46
C ALA A 90 1.72 -7.78 6.88
N ILE A 91 1.66 -8.99 6.32
CA ILE A 91 0.75 -10.06 6.73
C ILE A 91 1.47 -10.99 7.71
N GLY A 92 0.95 -11.13 8.92
CA GLY A 92 1.51 -11.95 9.98
C GLY A 92 2.35 -11.16 10.97
N GLU A 93 3.33 -11.83 11.61
CA GLU A 93 4.18 -11.21 12.61
C GLU A 93 5.19 -10.24 11.96
N ALA A 94 5.47 -9.17 12.69
CA ALA A 94 6.50 -8.22 12.28
C ALA A 94 7.88 -8.89 12.24
N ARG A 95 8.67 -8.60 11.20
CA ARG A 95 10.09 -8.95 11.18
C ARG A 95 10.81 -8.20 12.30
N ARG A 96 11.73 -8.86 13.02
CA ARG A 96 12.43 -8.27 14.18
C ARG A 96 13.15 -6.97 13.84
N ASP A 97 13.70 -6.88 12.63
CA ASP A 97 14.50 -5.74 12.19
C ASP A 97 13.67 -4.55 11.66
N PHE A 98 12.42 -4.82 11.27
CA PHE A 98 11.49 -3.83 10.73
C PHE A 98 10.09 -4.09 11.26
N PRO A 99 9.73 -3.52 12.40
CA PRO A 99 8.39 -3.71 12.95
C PRO A 99 7.35 -3.10 12.00
N ALA A 100 6.54 -3.95 11.38
CA ALA A 100 5.38 -3.48 10.65
C ALA A 100 4.38 -2.87 11.63
N LEU A 101 4.04 -1.61 11.41
CA LEU A 101 3.10 -0.88 12.25
C LEU A 101 1.64 -1.20 11.89
N VAL A 102 1.40 -1.66 10.66
CA VAL A 102 0.08 -2.09 10.18
C VAL A 102 0.15 -3.56 9.78
N ARG A 103 -0.65 -4.41 10.41
CA ARG A 103 -0.58 -5.86 10.18
C ARG A 103 -1.95 -6.50 10.06
N ALA A 104 -2.01 -7.61 9.30
CA ALA A 104 -3.11 -8.56 9.35
C ALA A 104 -2.65 -9.83 10.07
N GLU A 105 -3.31 -10.16 11.17
CA GLU A 105 -3.08 -11.37 11.95
C GLU A 105 -4.34 -12.25 11.93
N ASN A 106 -4.21 -13.54 12.28
CA ASN A 106 -5.34 -14.47 12.40
C ASN A 106 -6.22 -14.54 11.13
N LEU A 107 -5.57 -14.64 9.96
CA LEU A 107 -6.31 -14.78 8.70
C LEU A 107 -7.11 -16.08 8.68
N ALA A 108 -8.37 -15.98 8.31
CA ALA A 108 -9.27 -17.11 8.15
C ALA A 108 -10.20 -16.92 6.95
N ASP A 109 -10.46 -18.01 6.23
CA ASP A 109 -11.48 -18.01 5.18
C ASP A 109 -12.88 -18.08 5.81
N THR A 110 -13.83 -17.38 5.22
CA THR A 110 -15.24 -17.37 5.62
C THR A 110 -16.13 -17.67 4.41
N PRO A 111 -17.38 -18.10 4.61
CA PRO A 111 -18.30 -18.28 3.49
C PRO A 111 -18.51 -17.02 2.64
N ALA A 112 -18.34 -15.83 3.23
CA ALA A 112 -18.52 -14.54 2.56
C ALA A 112 -17.22 -13.95 1.97
N GLY A 113 -16.06 -14.52 2.29
CA GLY A 113 -14.76 -14.01 1.88
C GLY A 113 -13.66 -14.39 2.85
N GLN A 114 -13.04 -13.41 3.48
CA GLN A 114 -11.98 -13.61 4.49
C GLN A 114 -12.19 -12.74 5.72
N SER A 115 -11.67 -13.19 6.87
CA SER A 115 -11.56 -12.40 8.08
C SER A 115 -10.11 -12.31 8.55
N PHE A 116 -9.76 -11.23 9.22
CA PHE A 116 -8.46 -11.06 9.85
C PHE A 116 -8.51 -10.03 10.98
N THR A 117 -7.53 -10.07 11.87
CA THR A 117 -7.33 -9.02 12.86
C THR A 117 -6.45 -7.94 12.24
N LEU A 118 -7.01 -6.75 11.97
CA LEU A 118 -6.26 -5.56 11.60
C LEU A 118 -5.60 -4.99 12.85
N VAL A 119 -4.27 -4.92 12.85
CA VAL A 119 -3.46 -4.30 13.89
C VAL A 119 -2.94 -2.97 13.38
N LEU A 120 -3.22 -1.91 14.11
CA LEU A 120 -2.77 -0.54 13.86
C LEU A 120 -2.08 0.00 15.11
N PRO A 121 -1.23 1.04 15.01
CA PRO A 121 -0.62 1.67 16.19
C PRO A 121 -1.63 2.13 17.24
N ASN A 122 -2.84 2.49 16.82
CA ASN A 122 -3.92 3.01 17.68
C ASN A 122 -5.02 1.99 18.00
N GLY A 123 -4.84 0.69 17.70
CA GLY A 123 -5.81 -0.33 18.08
C GLY A 123 -5.77 -1.61 17.25
N ARG A 124 -6.61 -2.57 17.66
CA ARG A 124 -6.79 -3.87 17.00
C ARG A 124 -8.28 -4.08 16.77
N VAL A 125 -8.68 -4.45 15.56
CA VAL A 125 -10.09 -4.64 15.18
C VAL A 125 -10.19 -5.83 14.22
N THR A 126 -11.18 -6.69 14.40
CA THR A 126 -11.51 -7.73 13.43
C THR A 126 -12.16 -7.10 12.19
N VAL A 127 -11.68 -7.48 11.03
CA VAL A 127 -12.21 -7.09 9.72
C VAL A 127 -12.73 -8.32 9.02
N GLU A 128 -13.94 -8.25 8.50
CA GLU A 128 -14.52 -9.22 7.55
C GLU A 128 -14.63 -8.55 6.20
N THR A 129 -14.20 -9.22 5.13
CA THR A 129 -14.18 -8.68 3.77
C THR A 129 -14.63 -9.72 2.77
N ALA A 130 -15.30 -9.27 1.72
CA ALA A 130 -15.66 -10.12 0.57
C ALA A 130 -14.47 -10.42 -0.35
N LEU A 131 -13.35 -9.71 -0.17
CA LEU A 131 -12.13 -9.93 -0.94
C LEU A 131 -11.43 -11.22 -0.50
N VAL A 132 -10.89 -11.98 -1.47
CA VAL A 132 -10.24 -13.27 -1.24
C VAL A 132 -8.78 -13.22 -1.72
N GLY A 133 -7.88 -13.88 -0.98
CA GLY A 133 -6.46 -14.05 -1.32
C GLY A 133 -5.53 -13.07 -0.62
N ARG A 134 -4.31 -13.57 -0.30
CA ARG A 134 -3.30 -12.81 0.43
C ARG A 134 -2.95 -11.46 -0.19
N TYR A 135 -2.92 -11.38 -1.52
CA TYR A 135 -2.60 -10.11 -2.20
C TYR A 135 -3.69 -9.06 -1.97
N ASN A 136 -4.96 -9.44 -1.89
CA ASN A 136 -6.04 -8.51 -1.54
C ASN A 136 -5.91 -8.06 -0.09
N ILE A 137 -5.59 -8.95 0.85
CA ILE A 137 -5.31 -8.56 2.23
C ILE A 137 -4.13 -7.58 2.29
N SER A 138 -3.04 -7.83 1.54
CA SER A 138 -1.92 -6.89 1.45
C SER A 138 -2.36 -5.51 0.92
N ASN A 139 -3.20 -5.47 -0.12
CA ASN A 139 -3.75 -4.22 -0.65
C ASN A 139 -4.64 -3.51 0.39
N LEU A 140 -5.46 -4.25 1.14
CA LEU A 140 -6.27 -3.70 2.23
C LEU A 140 -5.40 -3.09 3.34
N LEU A 141 -4.26 -3.71 3.66
CA LEU A 141 -3.29 -3.15 4.62
C LEU A 141 -2.66 -1.86 4.12
N ALA A 142 -2.34 -1.75 2.83
CA ALA A 142 -1.86 -0.51 2.23
C ALA A 142 -2.90 0.62 2.39
N VAL A 143 -4.18 0.33 2.09
CA VAL A 143 -5.28 1.29 2.29
C VAL A 143 -5.45 1.63 3.76
N ALA A 144 -5.41 0.64 4.66
CA ALA A 144 -5.51 0.86 6.10
C ALA A 144 -4.39 1.78 6.62
N ALA A 145 -3.16 1.62 6.11
CA ALA A 145 -2.03 2.46 6.46
C ALA A 145 -2.24 3.92 6.00
N VAL A 146 -2.77 4.14 4.79
CA VAL A 146 -3.12 5.47 4.28
C VAL A 146 -4.19 6.14 5.15
N LEU A 147 -5.25 5.41 5.48
CA LEU A 147 -6.35 5.93 6.31
C LEU A 147 -5.88 6.23 7.75
N HIS A 148 -5.02 5.36 8.30
CA HIS A 148 -4.41 5.61 9.61
C HIS A 148 -3.49 6.85 9.58
N ASP A 149 -2.67 7.01 8.54
CA ASP A 149 -1.82 8.19 8.37
C ASP A 149 -2.63 9.49 8.20
N ALA A 150 -3.84 9.38 7.65
CA ALA A 150 -4.81 10.47 7.57
C ALA A 150 -5.50 10.78 8.91
N GLY A 151 -5.22 10.03 9.98
CA GLY A 151 -5.71 10.30 11.34
C GLY A 151 -7.00 9.58 11.73
N LEU A 152 -7.47 8.61 10.96
CA LEU A 152 -8.68 7.85 11.30
C LEU A 152 -8.40 6.90 12.48
N SER A 153 -9.41 6.68 13.30
CA SER A 153 -9.40 5.68 14.37
C SER A 153 -9.36 4.25 13.79
N ALA A 154 -8.87 3.28 14.58
CA ALA A 154 -8.82 1.88 14.16
C ALA A 154 -10.19 1.33 13.75
N ALA A 155 -11.25 1.72 14.45
CA ALA A 155 -12.62 1.32 14.14
C ALA A 155 -13.12 1.89 12.80
N GLU A 156 -12.81 3.16 12.51
CA GLU A 156 -13.16 3.79 11.24
C GLU A 156 -12.39 3.19 10.07
N VAL A 157 -11.08 2.93 10.25
CA VAL A 157 -10.25 2.25 9.25
C VAL A 157 -10.83 0.88 8.94
N ALA A 158 -11.09 0.06 9.98
CA ALA A 158 -11.62 -1.29 9.82
C ALA A 158 -12.94 -1.31 9.03
N ARG A 159 -13.87 -0.43 9.39
CA ARG A 159 -15.16 -0.31 8.69
C ARG A 159 -14.98 0.04 7.20
N ARG A 160 -14.13 1.04 6.88
CA ARG A 160 -13.89 1.44 5.49
C ARG A 160 -13.18 0.38 4.67
N VAL A 161 -12.26 -0.35 5.28
CA VAL A 161 -11.53 -1.45 4.63
C VAL A 161 -12.45 -2.64 4.36
N ALA A 162 -13.38 -2.96 5.29
CA ALA A 162 -14.36 -4.02 5.12
C ALA A 162 -15.33 -3.79 3.93
N ASP A 163 -15.69 -2.53 3.68
CA ASP A 163 -16.63 -2.12 2.63
C ASP A 163 -16.00 -2.08 1.22
N LEU A 164 -14.68 -2.33 1.09
CA LEU A 164 -14.02 -2.29 -0.21
C LEU A 164 -14.40 -3.50 -1.07
N THR A 165 -14.69 -3.22 -2.33
CA THR A 165 -14.99 -4.22 -3.35
C THR A 165 -13.88 -4.25 -4.41
N PRO A 166 -13.66 -5.40 -5.09
CA PRO A 166 -12.67 -5.46 -6.15
C PRO A 166 -13.07 -4.52 -7.30
N PRO A 167 -12.10 -3.90 -8.00
CA PRO A 167 -12.39 -3.19 -9.22
C PRO A 167 -13.00 -4.13 -10.26
N PRO A 168 -13.93 -3.67 -11.12
CA PRO A 168 -14.50 -4.47 -12.19
C PRO A 168 -13.42 -5.16 -13.03
N GLY A 169 -13.61 -6.45 -13.34
CA GLY A 169 -12.66 -7.27 -14.12
C GLY A 169 -11.45 -7.79 -13.34
N ARG A 170 -11.34 -7.53 -12.03
CA ARG A 170 -10.29 -8.10 -11.18
C ARG A 170 -10.91 -8.97 -10.09
N MET A 171 -10.84 -10.31 -10.26
CA MET A 171 -11.31 -11.32 -9.28
C MET A 171 -12.76 -11.07 -8.82
N GLU A 172 -13.60 -10.65 -9.72
CA GLU A 172 -15.04 -10.53 -9.50
C GLU A 172 -15.63 -11.93 -9.33
N ARG A 173 -16.43 -12.16 -8.28
CA ARG A 173 -17.21 -13.39 -8.16
C ARG A 173 -18.25 -13.39 -9.28
N VAL A 174 -18.05 -14.24 -10.27
CA VAL A 174 -19.08 -14.57 -11.23
C VAL A 174 -19.97 -15.60 -10.54
N GLY A 175 -21.20 -15.22 -10.20
CA GLY A 175 -22.20 -16.04 -9.54
C GLY A 175 -22.62 -17.25 -10.31
#